data_85243eeefc6a937d577ea6063c3064b3
#
_entry.id   85243eeefc6a937d577ea6063c3064b3
#
_cell.length_a   1.000
_cell.length_b   1.000
_cell.length_c   1.000
_cell.angle_alpha   90.00
_cell.angle_beta   90.00
_cell.angle_gamma   90.00
#
_symmetry.space_group_name_H-M   'P 1'
#
loop_
_entity.id
_entity.type
_entity.pdbx_description
1 polymer ?
#
loop_
_entity_poly.entity_id
_entity_poly.type
_entity_poly.pdbx_seq_one_letter_code
_entity_poly.pdbx_strand_id
1 'polypeptide(L)'
;MAPGRGCSRQAQRVDWRVVIRETMRDNGGLATRRQLLERIPGVVLDGHIGRRNLARVFPHVYRLREAPMDDDAVLRAALLHAGPVAALSHTTALAVWGLRSLKRPLHLTVDQGLKRTGAPDLVVHRRLRFEPESSQCVQRHGLRVTALPRTIVDSWPLLPPEQRRPLALDVARQGRVTAAQLREALAERSNVGGRRALLQTIDLIDDGCHSELEAHGVLNVFRHRSMPSSVGQHRMQLPTGRIKLDRAWPEAKLAVELDGAAHHTSPKDRQRDLARDRELAALGWLVLRFTYADVLRDPESVRAKVLEVYRTRLAQLRAS
;
A
#
# COMPACT_ATOMS: atom_id res chain seq x y z
N MET A 1 65.41 -11.05 54.45
CA MET A 1 64.04 -10.55 54.64
C MET A 1 63.68 -9.72 53.44
N ALA A 2 62.81 -10.21 52.63
CA ALA A 2 62.15 -9.43 51.57
C ALA A 2 60.61 -9.65 51.63
N PRO A 3 59.78 -8.62 51.76
CA PRO A 3 58.36 -8.83 51.84
C PRO A 3 57.75 -8.99 50.41
N GLY A 4 57.06 -10.09 50.27
CA GLY A 4 56.26 -10.37 49.03
C GLY A 4 55.18 -9.28 48.76
N ARG A 5 55.22 -8.68 47.59
CA ARG A 5 54.11 -7.83 47.09
C ARG A 5 53.04 -8.75 46.57
N GLY A 6 51.95 -8.87 47.33
CA GLY A 6 50.73 -9.47 46.87
C GLY A 6 50.12 -8.57 45.84
N CYS A 7 50.17 -8.98 44.58
CA CYS A 7 49.46 -8.34 43.48
C CYS A 7 47.99 -8.84 43.50
N SER A 8 47.14 -8.15 44.24
CA SER A 8 45.70 -8.38 44.18
C SER A 8 45.18 -7.92 42.82
N ARG A 9 45.05 -8.85 41.87
CA ARG A 9 44.24 -8.63 40.65
C ARG A 9 42.79 -8.47 41.11
N GLN A 10 42.36 -7.24 41.29
CA GLN A 10 40.93 -6.91 41.28
C GLN A 10 40.39 -7.30 39.92
N ALA A 11 39.76 -8.47 39.81
CA ALA A 11 38.97 -8.84 38.66
C ALA A 11 37.85 -7.79 38.55
N GLN A 12 37.93 -6.90 37.56
CA GLN A 12 36.86 -5.94 37.25
C GLN A 12 35.57 -6.76 37.05
N ARG A 13 34.63 -6.64 37.98
CA ARG A 13 33.30 -7.26 37.84
C ARG A 13 32.63 -6.65 36.63
N VAL A 14 32.41 -7.44 35.56
CA VAL A 14 31.69 -7.04 34.36
C VAL A 14 30.28 -6.67 34.76
N ASP A 15 29.88 -5.42 34.48
CA ASP A 15 28.47 -5.01 34.60
C ASP A 15 27.69 -5.52 33.38
N TRP A 16 27.09 -6.68 33.54
CA TRP A 16 26.29 -7.29 32.48
C TRP A 16 25.11 -6.49 32.03
N ARG A 17 24.61 -5.53 32.84
CA ARG A 17 23.53 -4.60 32.43
C ARG A 17 24.01 -3.65 31.34
N VAL A 18 25.23 -3.19 31.43
CA VAL A 18 25.84 -2.35 30.40
C VAL A 18 26.00 -3.14 29.11
N VAL A 19 26.55 -4.35 29.19
CA VAL A 19 26.74 -5.22 28.01
C VAL A 19 25.41 -5.54 27.32
N ILE A 20 24.35 -5.81 28.11
CA ILE A 20 23.00 -6.04 27.57
C ILE A 20 22.48 -4.79 26.82
N ARG A 21 22.57 -3.61 27.45
CA ARG A 21 22.12 -2.36 26.83
C ARG A 21 22.86 -2.03 25.53
N GLU A 22 24.16 -2.20 25.51
CA GLU A 22 24.98 -2.03 24.33
C GLU A 22 24.58 -2.99 23.21
N THR A 23 24.38 -4.29 23.53
CA THR A 23 23.97 -5.29 22.54
C THR A 23 22.59 -4.98 21.94
N MET A 24 21.71 -4.33 22.69
CA MET A 24 20.36 -3.99 22.26
C MET A 24 20.25 -2.61 21.59
N ARG A 25 21.29 -1.77 21.72
CA ARG A 25 21.24 -0.36 21.26
C ARG A 25 20.91 -0.23 19.79
N ASP A 26 21.56 -0.99 18.93
CA ASP A 26 21.44 -0.90 17.47
C ASP A 26 20.07 -1.36 16.95
N ASN A 27 19.33 -2.10 17.78
CA ASN A 27 17.98 -2.60 17.45
C ASN A 27 16.87 -1.91 18.28
N GLY A 28 17.10 -0.69 18.76
CA GLY A 28 16.07 0.05 19.52
C GLY A 28 15.68 -0.60 20.85
N GLY A 29 16.63 -1.18 21.56
CA GLY A 29 16.38 -1.85 22.84
C GLY A 29 15.93 -3.30 22.73
N LEU A 30 16.10 -3.92 21.57
CA LEU A 30 15.73 -5.29 21.25
C LEU A 30 16.95 -6.15 20.93
N ALA A 31 16.93 -7.43 21.28
CA ALA A 31 17.90 -8.41 20.81
C ALA A 31 17.32 -9.82 20.80
N THR A 32 17.84 -10.66 19.92
CA THR A 32 17.59 -12.10 19.96
C THR A 32 18.41 -12.76 21.06
N ARG A 33 17.93 -13.92 21.58
CA ARG A 33 18.71 -14.72 22.53
C ARG A 33 20.11 -15.05 21.99
N ARG A 34 20.24 -15.32 20.70
CA ARG A 34 21.52 -15.60 20.05
C ARG A 34 22.47 -14.42 20.15
N GLN A 35 22.04 -13.21 19.76
CA GLN A 35 22.86 -12.00 19.87
C GLN A 35 23.33 -11.72 21.31
N LEU A 36 22.45 -11.96 22.28
CA LEU A 36 22.81 -11.81 23.69
C LEU A 36 23.86 -12.86 24.13
N LEU A 37 23.70 -14.13 23.75
CA LEU A 37 24.62 -15.20 24.08
C LEU A 37 26.00 -15.07 23.42
N GLU A 38 26.13 -14.31 22.35
CA GLU A 38 27.44 -13.98 21.75
C GLU A 38 28.30 -13.09 22.66
N ARG A 39 27.70 -12.38 23.62
CA ARG A 39 28.40 -11.44 24.52
C ARG A 39 28.20 -11.73 26.01
N ILE A 40 27.24 -12.58 26.37
CA ILE A 40 26.81 -12.78 27.75
C ILE A 40 26.71 -14.29 28.06
N PRO A 41 27.27 -14.77 29.17
CA PRO A 41 27.09 -16.16 29.59
C PRO A 41 25.59 -16.50 29.78
N GLY A 42 25.20 -17.72 29.37
CA GLY A 42 23.82 -18.18 29.44
C GLY A 42 23.18 -18.07 30.83
N VAL A 43 23.91 -18.44 31.85
CA VAL A 43 23.46 -18.38 33.27
C VAL A 43 23.15 -16.92 33.69
N VAL A 44 23.95 -15.95 33.21
CA VAL A 44 23.73 -14.53 33.49
C VAL A 44 22.47 -14.06 32.75
N LEU A 45 22.33 -14.42 31.47
CA LEU A 45 21.15 -14.07 30.66
C LEU A 45 19.87 -14.63 31.29
N ASP A 46 19.86 -15.91 31.66
CA ASP A 46 18.71 -16.56 32.29
C ASP A 46 18.37 -15.91 33.65
N GLY A 47 19.39 -15.50 34.41
CA GLY A 47 19.21 -14.71 35.63
C GLY A 47 18.54 -13.35 35.38
N HIS A 48 18.90 -12.65 34.30
CA HIS A 48 18.24 -11.38 33.93
C HIS A 48 16.78 -11.57 33.43
N ILE A 49 16.52 -12.68 32.73
CA ILE A 49 15.15 -13.07 32.31
C ILE A 49 14.32 -13.41 33.55
N GLY A 50 14.84 -14.25 34.46
CA GLY A 50 14.13 -14.66 35.68
C GLY A 50 13.80 -13.48 36.61
N ARG A 51 14.72 -12.51 36.74
CA ARG A 51 14.52 -11.28 37.53
C ARG A 51 13.63 -10.25 36.80
N ARG A 52 13.09 -10.58 35.63
CA ARG A 52 12.23 -9.73 34.81
C ARG A 52 12.88 -8.42 34.37
N ASN A 53 14.21 -8.33 34.30
CA ASN A 53 14.92 -7.18 33.70
C ASN A 53 14.75 -7.16 32.17
N LEU A 54 14.57 -8.35 31.58
CA LEU A 54 14.25 -8.55 30.16
C LEU A 54 12.83 -9.10 30.03
N ALA A 55 12.07 -8.53 29.10
CA ALA A 55 10.75 -9.02 28.73
C ALA A 55 10.81 -9.70 27.35
N ARG A 56 10.22 -10.88 27.23
CA ARG A 56 10.10 -11.59 25.96
C ARG A 56 8.98 -10.95 25.12
N VAL A 57 9.29 -10.56 23.89
CA VAL A 57 8.34 -9.98 22.92
C VAL A 57 7.81 -11.06 21.97
N PHE A 58 8.73 -11.81 21.37
CA PHE A 58 8.45 -13.01 20.56
C PHE A 58 9.34 -14.15 21.02
N PRO A 59 9.11 -15.40 20.59
CA PRO A 59 10.05 -16.48 20.84
C PRO A 59 11.49 -16.05 20.50
N HIS A 60 12.40 -16.17 21.46
CA HIS A 60 13.82 -15.81 21.33
C HIS A 60 14.12 -14.32 21.09
N VAL A 61 13.15 -13.41 21.18
CA VAL A 61 13.36 -11.97 21.09
C VAL A 61 13.00 -11.30 22.41
N TYR A 62 13.91 -10.51 22.92
CA TYR A 62 13.81 -9.84 24.21
C TYR A 62 13.97 -8.33 24.06
N ARG A 63 13.35 -7.59 24.96
CA ARG A 63 13.54 -6.16 25.16
C ARG A 63 13.97 -5.85 26.58
N LEU A 64 14.58 -4.70 26.80
CA LEU A 64 14.68 -4.14 28.14
C LEU A 64 13.26 -3.86 28.65
N ARG A 65 13.00 -4.15 29.91
CA ARG A 65 11.66 -3.98 30.48
C ARG A 65 11.22 -2.51 30.49
N GLU A 66 12.16 -1.62 30.73
CA GLU A 66 11.96 -0.17 30.74
C GLU A 66 11.81 0.46 29.35
N ALA A 67 12.24 -0.24 28.28
CA ALA A 67 12.15 0.29 26.93
C ALA A 67 10.66 0.39 26.48
N PRO A 68 10.26 1.46 25.79
CA PRO A 68 8.92 1.59 25.25
C PRO A 68 8.63 0.47 24.25
N MET A 69 7.36 0.15 24.08
CA MET A 69 6.89 -0.86 23.15
C MET A 69 5.82 -0.22 22.23
N ASP A 70 6.29 0.68 21.39
CA ASP A 70 5.50 1.29 20.33
C ASP A 70 5.40 0.37 19.10
N ASP A 71 4.66 0.80 18.10
CA ASP A 71 4.44 0.06 16.86
C ASP A 71 5.77 -0.25 16.15
N ASP A 72 6.72 0.69 16.16
CA ASP A 72 8.03 0.51 15.53
C ASP A 72 8.85 -0.58 16.24
N ALA A 73 8.89 -0.58 17.56
CA ALA A 73 9.54 -1.61 18.35
C ALA A 73 8.91 -3.00 18.12
N VAL A 74 7.58 -3.08 18.01
CA VAL A 74 6.88 -4.33 17.70
C VAL A 74 7.26 -4.85 16.31
N LEU A 75 7.30 -3.99 15.30
CA LEU A 75 7.68 -4.36 13.93
C LEU A 75 9.14 -4.82 13.83
N ARG A 76 10.07 -4.13 14.52
CA ARG A 76 11.48 -4.55 14.64
C ARG A 76 11.60 -5.91 15.34
N ALA A 77 10.87 -6.11 16.42
CA ALA A 77 10.88 -7.39 17.14
C ALA A 77 10.37 -8.54 16.26
N ALA A 78 9.34 -8.30 15.44
CA ALA A 78 8.83 -9.28 14.49
C ALA A 78 9.88 -9.65 13.42
N LEU A 79 10.59 -8.67 12.86
CA LEU A 79 11.69 -8.90 11.92
C LEU A 79 12.86 -9.67 12.58
N LEU A 80 13.25 -9.32 13.81
CA LEU A 80 14.27 -10.05 14.56
C LEU A 80 13.87 -11.51 14.81
N HIS A 81 12.60 -11.76 15.11
CA HIS A 81 12.07 -13.12 15.27
C HIS A 81 12.16 -13.92 13.97
N ALA A 82 11.74 -13.34 12.87
CA ALA A 82 11.72 -14.01 11.57
C ALA A 82 13.13 -14.14 10.95
N GLY A 83 14.08 -13.28 11.35
CA GLY A 83 15.48 -13.31 10.91
C GLY A 83 15.81 -12.37 9.75
N PRO A 84 17.10 -12.36 9.31
CA PRO A 84 17.62 -11.31 8.42
C PRO A 84 17.05 -11.32 7.01
N VAL A 85 16.47 -12.43 6.59
CA VAL A 85 15.87 -12.60 5.24
C VAL A 85 14.34 -12.48 5.25
N ALA A 86 13.77 -11.89 6.30
CA ALA A 86 12.34 -11.61 6.40
C ALA A 86 12.03 -10.17 5.99
N ALA A 87 10.81 -9.95 5.51
CA ALA A 87 10.24 -8.62 5.31
C ALA A 87 8.83 -8.53 5.87
N LEU A 88 8.46 -7.36 6.40
CA LEU A 88 7.07 -7.03 6.71
C LEU A 88 6.25 -7.06 5.42
N SER A 89 5.07 -7.66 5.45
CA SER A 89 4.28 -7.91 4.25
C SER A 89 2.79 -7.76 4.50
N HIS A 90 1.99 -7.92 3.45
CA HIS A 90 0.53 -7.91 3.52
C HIS A 90 0.00 -6.66 4.26
N THR A 91 -1.01 -6.82 5.12
CA THR A 91 -1.65 -5.69 5.84
C THR A 91 -0.70 -4.96 6.79
N THR A 92 0.32 -5.64 7.33
CA THR A 92 1.38 -4.99 8.12
C THR A 92 2.22 -4.05 7.27
N ALA A 93 2.58 -4.47 6.05
CA ALA A 93 3.29 -3.61 5.11
C ALA A 93 2.43 -2.40 4.69
N LEU A 94 1.11 -2.56 4.52
CA LEU A 94 0.22 -1.41 4.26
C LEU A 94 0.30 -0.37 5.38
N ALA A 95 0.44 -0.78 6.64
CA ALA A 95 0.62 0.14 7.76
C ALA A 95 1.98 0.87 7.68
N VAL A 96 3.07 0.17 7.37
CA VAL A 96 4.39 0.79 7.16
C VAL A 96 4.38 1.75 5.97
N TRP A 97 3.58 1.47 4.93
CA TRP A 97 3.37 2.36 3.80
C TRP A 97 2.48 3.56 4.11
N GLY A 98 1.90 3.64 5.33
CA GLY A 98 1.00 4.72 5.76
C GLY A 98 -0.39 4.66 5.12
N LEU A 99 -0.80 3.49 4.63
CA LEU A 99 -2.08 3.28 3.95
C LEU A 99 -3.19 2.80 4.89
N ARG A 100 -2.81 2.31 6.06
CA ARG A 100 -3.73 1.82 7.11
C ARG A 100 -3.09 1.92 8.48
N SER A 101 -3.91 1.88 9.53
CA SER A 101 -3.41 1.66 10.90
C SER A 101 -2.86 0.24 11.06
N LEU A 102 -1.84 0.08 11.90
CA LEU A 102 -1.30 -1.23 12.25
C LEU A 102 -2.38 -2.07 12.98
N LYS A 103 -2.55 -3.29 12.53
CA LYS A 103 -3.47 -4.26 13.17
C LYS A 103 -2.77 -5.60 13.35
N ARG A 104 -3.22 -6.36 14.32
CA ARG A 104 -2.82 -7.74 14.52
C ARG A 104 -3.78 -8.73 13.83
N PRO A 105 -3.30 -9.90 13.41
CA PRO A 105 -1.92 -10.36 13.51
C PRO A 105 -0.97 -9.59 12.59
N LEU A 106 0.31 -9.49 12.95
CA LEU A 106 1.37 -8.99 12.07
C LEU A 106 1.67 -10.00 10.98
N HIS A 107 2.02 -9.53 9.80
CA HIS A 107 2.35 -10.38 8.66
C HIS A 107 3.79 -10.16 8.19
N LEU A 108 4.53 -11.25 8.05
CA LEU A 108 5.88 -11.30 7.51
C LEU A 108 5.93 -12.27 6.33
N THR A 109 6.83 -12.02 5.40
CA THR A 109 7.18 -12.97 4.33
C THR A 109 8.63 -13.39 4.48
N VAL A 110 8.88 -14.68 4.31
CA VAL A 110 10.20 -15.30 4.30
C VAL A 110 10.32 -16.25 3.11
N ASP A 111 11.56 -16.63 2.76
CA ASP A 111 11.77 -17.70 1.78
C ASP A 111 11.24 -19.04 2.28
N GLN A 112 10.74 -19.86 1.36
CA GLN A 112 10.13 -21.15 1.66
C GLN A 112 11.10 -22.12 2.32
N GLY A 113 12.40 -22.04 2.02
CA GLY A 113 13.45 -22.87 2.61
C GLY A 113 13.66 -22.63 4.10
N LEU A 114 13.16 -21.53 4.65
CA LEU A 114 13.32 -21.18 6.05
C LEU A 114 12.22 -21.80 6.92
N LYS A 115 12.63 -22.62 7.87
CA LYS A 115 11.73 -23.18 8.90
C LYS A 115 11.45 -22.15 9.99
N ARG A 116 10.73 -21.07 9.66
CA ARG A 116 10.26 -20.09 10.65
C ARG A 116 8.80 -20.33 10.95
N THR A 117 8.44 -20.35 12.21
CA THR A 117 7.07 -20.49 12.67
C THR A 117 6.51 -19.13 13.05
N GLY A 118 5.21 -18.97 12.92
CA GLY A 118 4.51 -17.84 13.49
C GLY A 118 4.58 -17.85 15.03
N ALA A 119 4.09 -16.80 15.62
CA ALA A 119 3.91 -16.64 17.05
C ALA A 119 2.49 -16.14 17.31
N PRO A 120 2.00 -16.09 18.53
CA PRO A 120 0.77 -15.36 18.82
C PRO A 120 0.83 -13.96 18.19
N ASP A 121 -0.22 -13.59 17.48
CA ASP A 121 -0.33 -12.32 16.75
C ASP A 121 0.70 -12.10 15.61
N LEU A 122 1.35 -13.15 15.13
CA LEU A 122 2.34 -13.10 14.05
C LEU A 122 2.14 -14.23 13.05
N VAL A 123 1.86 -13.88 11.80
CA VAL A 123 1.71 -14.81 10.66
C VAL A 123 2.93 -14.73 9.78
N VAL A 124 3.57 -15.87 9.53
CA VAL A 124 4.72 -15.99 8.63
C VAL A 124 4.27 -16.64 7.33
N HIS A 125 4.30 -15.87 6.24
CA HIS A 125 4.04 -16.34 4.89
C HIS A 125 5.33 -16.85 4.26
N ARG A 126 5.29 -18.06 3.69
CA ARG A 126 6.43 -18.65 3.01
C ARG A 126 6.28 -18.51 1.51
N ARG A 127 7.37 -18.14 0.83
CA ARG A 127 7.40 -17.97 -0.61
C ARG A 127 8.59 -18.63 -1.24
N LEU A 128 8.38 -19.22 -2.39
CA LEU A 128 9.45 -19.72 -3.24
C LEU A 128 10.24 -18.53 -3.80
N ARG A 129 11.57 -18.58 -3.70
CA ARG A 129 12.49 -17.57 -4.23
C ARG A 129 12.19 -16.15 -3.72
N PHE A 130 11.88 -16.02 -2.44
CA PHE A 130 11.74 -14.72 -1.82
C PHE A 130 13.12 -14.16 -1.46
N GLU A 131 13.54 -13.12 -2.17
CA GLU A 131 14.82 -12.46 -1.99
C GLU A 131 14.60 -11.06 -1.42
N PRO A 132 14.91 -10.83 -0.13
CA PRO A 132 14.67 -9.55 0.53
C PRO A 132 15.52 -8.39 -0.02
N GLU A 133 16.59 -8.70 -0.75
CA GLU A 133 17.49 -7.71 -1.36
C GLU A 133 17.13 -7.41 -2.82
N SER A 134 16.11 -8.07 -3.36
CA SER A 134 15.59 -7.83 -4.70
C SER A 134 14.62 -6.64 -4.74
N SER A 135 14.13 -6.31 -5.93
CA SER A 135 13.09 -5.30 -6.16
C SER A 135 11.75 -5.60 -5.45
N GLN A 136 11.60 -6.82 -4.90
CA GLN A 136 10.40 -7.21 -4.14
C GLN A 136 10.30 -6.56 -2.76
N CYS A 137 11.39 -6.03 -2.23
CA CYS A 137 11.48 -5.40 -0.92
C CYS A 137 12.19 -4.05 -0.97
N VAL A 138 11.86 -3.21 -0.01
CA VAL A 138 12.50 -1.91 0.21
C VAL A 138 12.78 -1.68 1.69
N GLN A 139 13.69 -0.77 1.98
CA GLN A 139 13.89 -0.24 3.34
C GLN A 139 13.02 1.00 3.54
N ARG A 140 12.21 1.01 4.58
CA ARG A 140 11.36 2.13 4.94
C ARG A 140 11.37 2.33 6.45
N HIS A 141 11.74 3.52 6.91
CA HIS A 141 11.94 3.83 8.34
C HIS A 141 12.87 2.82 9.07
N GLY A 142 13.89 2.32 8.35
CA GLY A 142 14.79 1.30 8.88
C GLY A 142 14.18 -0.10 9.02
N LEU A 143 12.98 -0.32 8.47
CA LEU A 143 12.29 -1.61 8.44
C LEU A 143 12.32 -2.18 7.01
N ARG A 144 12.62 -3.46 6.87
CA ARG A 144 12.47 -4.15 5.59
C ARG A 144 11.00 -4.49 5.36
N VAL A 145 10.46 -4.02 4.24
CA VAL A 145 9.04 -4.17 3.88
C VAL A 145 8.91 -4.57 2.41
N THR A 146 7.88 -5.33 2.06
CA THR A 146 7.59 -5.63 0.65
C THR A 146 7.31 -4.35 -0.14
N ALA A 147 7.80 -4.29 -1.38
CA ALA A 147 7.54 -3.19 -2.31
C ALA A 147 6.03 -2.94 -2.45
N LEU A 148 5.64 -1.70 -2.69
CA LEU A 148 4.23 -1.30 -2.63
C LEU A 148 3.31 -2.08 -3.59
N PRO A 149 3.67 -2.34 -4.86
CA PRO A 149 2.85 -3.15 -5.76
C PRO A 149 2.63 -4.56 -5.19
N ARG A 150 3.70 -5.16 -4.67
CA ARG A 150 3.66 -6.47 -4.03
C ARG A 150 2.79 -6.47 -2.78
N THR A 151 2.92 -5.42 -1.94
CA THR A 151 2.13 -5.25 -0.73
C THR A 151 0.64 -5.22 -1.04
N ILE A 152 0.22 -4.49 -2.09
CA ILE A 152 -1.18 -4.43 -2.52
C ILE A 152 -1.69 -5.81 -2.94
N VAL A 153 -0.95 -6.52 -3.81
CA VAL A 153 -1.31 -7.86 -4.29
C VAL A 153 -1.44 -8.85 -3.14
N ASP A 154 -0.48 -8.85 -2.21
CA ASP A 154 -0.47 -9.78 -1.09
C ASP A 154 -1.56 -9.47 -0.06
N SER A 155 -1.89 -8.20 0.12
CA SER A 155 -2.96 -7.78 1.03
C SER A 155 -4.36 -8.04 0.48
N TRP A 156 -4.50 -8.12 -0.84
CA TRP A 156 -5.79 -8.19 -1.52
C TRP A 156 -6.77 -9.20 -0.91
N PRO A 157 -6.41 -10.47 -0.70
CA PRO A 157 -7.31 -11.46 -0.11
C PRO A 157 -7.64 -11.21 1.36
N LEU A 158 -6.79 -10.47 2.09
CA LEU A 158 -6.94 -10.20 3.52
C LEU A 158 -7.76 -8.93 3.81
N LEU A 159 -7.96 -8.09 2.80
CA LEU A 159 -8.77 -6.89 2.93
C LEU A 159 -10.26 -7.22 2.79
N PRO A 160 -11.16 -6.53 3.50
CA PRO A 160 -12.58 -6.56 3.22
C PRO A 160 -12.86 -6.19 1.75
N PRO A 161 -13.79 -6.88 1.06
CA PRO A 161 -14.04 -6.69 -0.37
C PRO A 161 -14.26 -5.22 -0.77
N GLU A 162 -15.00 -4.48 0.05
CA GLU A 162 -15.34 -3.06 -0.16
C GLU A 162 -14.13 -2.11 -0.04
N GLN A 163 -13.04 -2.55 0.57
CA GLN A 163 -11.83 -1.74 0.76
C GLN A 163 -10.73 -2.03 -0.27
N ARG A 164 -10.85 -3.13 -1.02
CA ARG A 164 -9.80 -3.60 -1.94
C ARG A 164 -9.56 -2.64 -3.10
N ARG A 165 -10.61 -2.40 -3.87
CA ARG A 165 -10.54 -1.54 -5.05
C ARG A 165 -10.30 -0.07 -4.69
N PRO A 166 -11.01 0.54 -3.71
CA PRO A 166 -10.73 1.91 -3.30
C PRO A 166 -9.28 2.15 -2.90
N LEU A 167 -8.67 1.22 -2.14
CA LEU A 167 -7.26 1.32 -1.76
C LEU A 167 -6.34 1.33 -2.99
N ALA A 168 -6.54 0.40 -3.93
CA ALA A 168 -5.68 0.30 -5.11
C ALA A 168 -5.82 1.52 -6.03
N LEU A 169 -7.06 2.00 -6.25
CA LEU A 169 -7.33 3.21 -7.03
C LEU A 169 -6.70 4.45 -6.39
N ASP A 170 -6.83 4.63 -5.07
CA ASP A 170 -6.27 5.79 -4.37
C ASP A 170 -4.74 5.81 -4.44
N VAL A 171 -4.08 4.66 -4.25
CA VAL A 171 -2.62 4.55 -4.36
C VAL A 171 -2.14 4.83 -5.79
N ALA A 172 -2.89 4.38 -6.80
CA ALA A 172 -2.60 4.67 -8.21
C ALA A 172 -2.83 6.14 -8.55
N ARG A 173 -3.93 6.75 -8.05
CA ARG A 173 -4.22 8.19 -8.20
C ARG A 173 -3.10 9.06 -7.62
N GLN A 174 -2.49 8.65 -6.52
CA GLN A 174 -1.33 9.31 -5.92
C GLN A 174 -0.03 9.11 -6.74
N GLY A 175 -0.06 8.36 -7.83
CA GLY A 175 1.13 8.06 -8.64
C GLY A 175 2.14 7.12 -7.97
N ARG A 176 1.75 6.44 -6.88
CA ARG A 176 2.64 5.57 -6.10
C ARG A 176 2.79 4.17 -6.68
N VAL A 177 1.82 3.73 -7.51
CA VAL A 177 1.88 2.49 -8.29
C VAL A 177 1.26 2.70 -9.66
N THR A 178 1.68 1.88 -10.63
CA THR A 178 1.08 1.82 -11.97
C THR A 178 0.39 0.47 -12.19
N ALA A 179 -0.51 0.40 -13.18
CA ALA A 179 -1.14 -0.84 -13.59
C ALA A 179 -0.10 -1.90 -14.00
N ALA A 180 0.96 -1.49 -14.71
CA ALA A 180 2.03 -2.39 -15.13
C ALA A 180 2.74 -3.02 -13.93
N GLN A 181 3.11 -2.23 -12.91
CA GLN A 181 3.75 -2.73 -11.69
C GLN A 181 2.84 -3.69 -10.90
N LEU A 182 1.54 -3.42 -10.86
CA LEU A 182 0.58 -4.34 -10.21
C LEU A 182 0.41 -5.65 -11.00
N ARG A 183 0.41 -5.60 -12.34
CA ARG A 183 0.38 -6.80 -13.18
C ARG A 183 1.63 -7.64 -13.00
N GLU A 184 2.82 -7.03 -12.97
CA GLU A 184 4.08 -7.70 -12.71
C GLU A 184 4.07 -8.38 -11.33
N ALA A 185 3.72 -7.65 -10.27
CA ALA A 185 3.61 -8.21 -8.92
C ALA A 185 2.58 -9.35 -8.84
N LEU A 186 1.48 -9.28 -9.59
CA LEU A 186 0.47 -10.32 -9.66
C LEU A 186 0.93 -11.53 -10.47
N ALA A 187 1.75 -11.34 -11.51
CA ALA A 187 2.31 -12.44 -12.32
C ALA A 187 3.23 -13.34 -11.50
N GLU A 188 3.96 -12.77 -10.54
CA GLU A 188 4.79 -13.54 -9.60
C GLU A 188 3.98 -14.40 -8.61
N ARG A 189 2.65 -14.31 -8.62
CA ARG A 189 1.73 -15.02 -7.72
C ARG A 189 0.79 -15.92 -8.51
N SER A 190 0.99 -17.22 -8.42
CA SER A 190 0.10 -18.20 -9.04
C SER A 190 -1.29 -18.20 -8.43
N ASN A 191 -1.39 -18.04 -7.12
CA ASN A 191 -2.67 -18.09 -6.39
C ASN A 191 -2.87 -16.85 -5.51
N VAL A 192 -3.85 -16.02 -5.89
CA VAL A 192 -4.30 -14.85 -5.13
C VAL A 192 -5.81 -14.91 -5.01
N GLY A 193 -6.32 -14.97 -3.78
CA GLY A 193 -7.77 -14.92 -3.55
C GLY A 193 -8.37 -13.64 -4.13
N GLY A 194 -9.41 -13.77 -4.96
CA GLY A 194 -10.01 -12.63 -5.65
C GLY A 194 -9.21 -12.10 -6.85
N ARG A 195 -8.33 -12.92 -7.45
CA ARG A 195 -7.47 -12.54 -8.60
C ARG A 195 -8.24 -11.87 -9.74
N ARG A 196 -9.46 -12.37 -10.06
CA ARG A 196 -10.28 -11.77 -11.13
C ARG A 196 -10.67 -10.32 -10.82
N ALA A 197 -11.07 -10.05 -9.59
CA ALA A 197 -11.43 -8.70 -9.15
C ALA A 197 -10.21 -7.77 -9.11
N LEU A 198 -9.03 -8.31 -8.74
CA LEU A 198 -7.78 -7.55 -8.79
C LEU A 198 -7.38 -7.20 -10.23
N LEU A 199 -7.44 -8.15 -11.16
CA LEU A 199 -7.19 -7.88 -12.59
C LEU A 199 -8.14 -6.82 -13.13
N GLN A 200 -9.43 -6.94 -12.84
CA GLN A 200 -10.41 -5.93 -13.23
C GLN A 200 -10.07 -4.54 -12.67
N THR A 201 -9.59 -4.48 -11.43
CA THR A 201 -9.15 -3.21 -10.81
C THR A 201 -7.89 -2.66 -11.48
N ILE A 202 -6.94 -3.53 -11.84
CA ILE A 202 -5.73 -3.13 -12.58
C ILE A 202 -6.11 -2.57 -13.96
N ASP A 203 -7.07 -3.18 -14.64
CA ASP A 203 -7.58 -2.70 -15.94
C ASP A 203 -8.30 -1.36 -15.82
N LEU A 204 -8.98 -1.10 -14.70
CA LEU A 204 -9.56 0.21 -14.42
C LEU A 204 -8.48 1.29 -14.18
N ILE A 205 -7.42 0.94 -13.46
CA ILE A 205 -6.26 1.84 -13.25
C ILE A 205 -5.59 2.17 -14.59
N ASP A 206 -5.45 1.19 -15.47
CA ASP A 206 -4.86 1.36 -16.80
C ASP A 206 -5.72 2.28 -17.69
N ASP A 207 -7.05 2.15 -17.58
CA ASP A 207 -8.03 3.06 -18.21
C ASP A 207 -8.04 4.46 -17.58
N GLY A 208 -7.24 4.70 -16.55
CA GLY A 208 -7.12 5.98 -15.86
C GLY A 208 -8.19 6.26 -14.82
N CYS A 209 -8.93 5.26 -14.34
CA CYS A 209 -9.86 5.45 -13.23
C CYS A 209 -9.12 5.79 -11.94
N HIS A 210 -9.58 6.84 -11.26
CA HIS A 210 -8.99 7.35 -10.04
C HIS A 210 -9.92 7.28 -8.82
N SER A 211 -11.19 6.97 -9.04
CA SER A 211 -12.20 6.87 -7.99
C SER A 211 -13.11 5.65 -8.16
N GLU A 212 -13.79 5.29 -7.08
CA GLU A 212 -14.77 4.21 -7.09
C GLU A 212 -15.97 4.55 -7.98
N LEU A 213 -16.33 5.84 -8.06
CA LEU A 213 -17.40 6.31 -8.94
C LEU A 213 -17.04 6.13 -10.42
N GLU A 214 -15.85 6.56 -10.81
CA GLU A 214 -15.35 6.35 -12.17
C GLU A 214 -15.30 4.86 -12.51
N ALA A 215 -14.81 4.04 -11.59
CA ALA A 215 -14.75 2.60 -11.75
C ALA A 215 -16.17 2.00 -11.96
N HIS A 216 -17.15 2.44 -11.16
CA HIS A 216 -18.54 2.02 -11.30
C HIS A 216 -19.13 2.45 -12.63
N GLY A 217 -18.91 3.70 -13.04
CA GLY A 217 -19.33 4.23 -14.34
C GLY A 217 -18.73 3.44 -15.50
N VAL A 218 -17.42 3.16 -15.43
CA VAL A 218 -16.74 2.36 -16.47
C VAL A 218 -17.34 0.97 -16.58
N LEU A 219 -17.54 0.27 -15.46
CA LEU A 219 -18.02 -1.10 -15.46
C LEU A 219 -19.49 -1.24 -15.87
N ASN A 220 -20.34 -0.31 -15.45
CA ASN A 220 -21.80 -0.43 -15.61
C ASN A 220 -22.37 0.44 -16.73
N VAL A 221 -21.64 1.48 -17.16
CA VAL A 221 -22.08 2.39 -18.23
C VAL A 221 -21.21 2.22 -19.46
N PHE A 222 -19.93 2.58 -19.39
CA PHE A 222 -19.11 2.80 -20.57
C PHE A 222 -18.55 1.53 -21.24
N ARG A 223 -18.32 0.44 -20.48
CA ARG A 223 -17.91 -0.87 -21.04
C ARG A 223 -19.08 -1.77 -21.45
N HIS A 224 -20.30 -1.24 -21.47
CA HIS A 224 -21.44 -2.02 -21.97
C HIS A 224 -21.34 -2.20 -23.49
N ARG A 225 -21.75 -3.39 -23.97
CA ARG A 225 -21.69 -3.77 -25.40
C ARG A 225 -22.38 -2.81 -26.37
N SER A 226 -23.37 -2.04 -25.90
CA SER A 226 -24.09 -1.07 -26.72
C SER A 226 -23.36 0.27 -26.84
N MET A 227 -22.32 0.50 -26.03
CA MET A 227 -21.58 1.77 -26.03
C MET A 227 -20.45 1.75 -27.06
N PRO A 228 -20.22 2.85 -27.79
CA PRO A 228 -19.02 3.01 -28.58
C PRO A 228 -17.78 3.06 -27.72
N SER A 229 -16.63 2.69 -28.28
CA SER A 229 -15.36 2.77 -27.58
C SER A 229 -15.06 4.22 -27.16
N SER A 230 -14.69 4.41 -25.90
CA SER A 230 -14.39 5.73 -25.34
C SER A 230 -12.96 5.78 -24.80
N VAL A 231 -12.39 6.99 -24.76
CA VAL A 231 -11.06 7.25 -24.18
C VAL A 231 -11.24 7.70 -22.73
N GLY A 232 -10.59 6.98 -21.81
CA GLY A 232 -10.52 7.38 -20.38
C GLY A 232 -9.49 8.46 -20.14
N GLN A 233 -9.76 9.37 -19.21
CA GLN A 233 -8.85 10.45 -18.80
C GLN A 233 -8.25 11.20 -20.00
N HIS A 234 -9.13 11.56 -20.95
CA HIS A 234 -8.72 12.22 -22.18
C HIS A 234 -8.08 13.58 -21.90
N ARG A 235 -6.83 13.71 -22.30
CA ARG A 235 -6.03 14.93 -22.05
C ARG A 235 -6.22 15.93 -23.18
N MET A 236 -6.52 17.16 -22.82
CA MET A 236 -6.60 18.28 -23.75
C MET A 236 -5.76 19.46 -23.25
N GLN A 237 -5.24 20.23 -24.21
CA GLN A 237 -4.63 21.52 -23.94
C GLN A 237 -5.64 22.61 -24.27
N LEU A 238 -6.02 23.38 -23.26
CA LEU A 238 -6.85 24.57 -23.40
C LEU A 238 -5.99 25.82 -23.20
N PRO A 239 -6.43 27.01 -23.62
CA PRO A 239 -5.76 28.29 -23.31
C PRO A 239 -5.56 28.48 -21.81
N THR A 240 -6.50 28.07 -20.98
CA THR A 240 -6.41 28.12 -19.51
C THR A 240 -5.50 27.08 -18.89
N GLY A 241 -5.03 26.07 -19.65
CA GLY A 241 -4.15 25.03 -19.16
C GLY A 241 -4.49 23.62 -19.62
N ARG A 242 -3.79 22.66 -19.05
CA ARG A 242 -4.05 21.24 -19.33
C ARG A 242 -5.23 20.75 -18.51
N ILE A 243 -6.15 20.06 -19.17
CA ILE A 243 -7.30 19.42 -18.54
C ILE A 243 -7.32 17.93 -18.83
N LYS A 244 -8.13 17.21 -18.06
CA LYS A 244 -8.50 15.81 -18.31
C LYS A 244 -10.02 15.72 -18.27
N LEU A 245 -10.58 14.96 -19.20
CA LEU A 245 -12.00 14.60 -19.26
C LEU A 245 -12.11 13.13 -18.83
N ASP A 246 -13.01 12.78 -17.92
CA ASP A 246 -13.08 11.41 -17.34
C ASP A 246 -13.35 10.38 -18.42
N ARG A 247 -14.28 10.65 -19.36
CA ARG A 247 -14.54 9.88 -20.57
C ARG A 247 -14.80 10.79 -21.76
N ALA A 248 -14.27 10.41 -22.91
CA ALA A 248 -14.44 11.18 -24.14
C ALA A 248 -14.64 10.30 -25.36
N TRP A 249 -15.39 10.82 -26.31
CA TRP A 249 -15.52 10.37 -27.70
C TRP A 249 -15.05 11.50 -28.60
N PRO A 250 -13.76 11.58 -28.93
CA PRO A 250 -13.18 12.69 -29.70
C PRO A 250 -13.84 12.87 -31.06
N GLU A 251 -14.25 11.78 -31.71
CA GLU A 251 -14.93 11.77 -33.01
C GLU A 251 -16.31 12.44 -32.98
N ALA A 252 -16.96 12.43 -31.81
CA ALA A 252 -18.24 13.13 -31.57
C ALA A 252 -18.05 14.46 -30.83
N LYS A 253 -16.83 14.83 -30.47
CA LYS A 253 -16.54 15.94 -29.56
C LYS A 253 -17.46 15.91 -28.33
N LEU A 254 -17.64 14.73 -27.77
CA LEU A 254 -18.47 14.47 -26.58
C LEU A 254 -17.59 14.03 -25.41
N ALA A 255 -17.84 14.58 -24.25
CA ALA A 255 -17.24 14.15 -23.01
C ALA A 255 -18.29 13.85 -21.94
N VAL A 256 -17.95 12.98 -21.01
CA VAL A 256 -18.72 12.71 -19.79
C VAL A 256 -17.82 12.94 -18.61
N GLU A 257 -18.28 13.67 -17.63
CA GLU A 257 -17.68 13.88 -16.33
C GLU A 257 -18.57 13.29 -15.25
N LEU A 258 -17.94 12.61 -14.28
CA LEU A 258 -18.62 11.97 -13.18
C LEU A 258 -18.35 12.77 -11.91
N ASP A 259 -19.31 13.58 -11.50
CA ASP A 259 -19.19 14.41 -10.32
C ASP A 259 -19.43 13.59 -9.05
N GLY A 260 -18.36 13.40 -8.27
CA GLY A 260 -18.44 12.87 -6.91
C GLY A 260 -19.19 13.84 -6.00
N ALA A 261 -19.96 13.32 -5.04
CA ALA A 261 -20.72 14.13 -4.10
C ALA A 261 -19.81 15.15 -3.38
N ALA A 262 -20.26 16.43 -3.38
CA ALA A 262 -19.76 17.53 -2.57
C ALA A 262 -18.29 17.97 -2.79
N HIS A 263 -18.04 18.63 -3.91
CA HIS A 263 -17.00 19.66 -3.89
C HIS A 263 -17.62 20.97 -3.34
N HIS A 264 -17.21 21.32 -2.11
CA HIS A 264 -17.32 22.70 -1.67
C HIS A 264 -16.32 23.51 -2.49
N THR A 265 -16.74 23.92 -3.69
CA THR A 265 -15.91 24.71 -4.61
C THR A 265 -15.80 26.12 -4.10
N SER A 266 -14.56 26.59 -3.92
CA SER A 266 -14.32 28.00 -3.64
C SER A 266 -14.82 28.86 -4.81
N PRO A 267 -15.12 30.15 -4.59
CA PRO A 267 -15.50 31.08 -5.69
C PRO A 267 -14.46 31.08 -6.84
N LYS A 268 -13.18 30.91 -6.53
CA LYS A 268 -12.09 30.80 -7.53
C LYS A 268 -12.18 29.52 -8.37
N ASP A 269 -12.50 28.40 -7.74
CA ASP A 269 -12.63 27.11 -8.46
C ASP A 269 -13.84 27.17 -9.38
N ARG A 270 -14.95 27.73 -8.93
CA ARG A 270 -16.14 27.93 -9.77
C ARG A 270 -15.85 28.82 -11.00
N GLN A 271 -15.06 29.88 -10.85
CA GLN A 271 -14.66 30.71 -11.98
C GLN A 271 -13.79 29.94 -12.97
N ARG A 272 -12.87 29.07 -12.50
CA ARG A 272 -12.05 28.22 -13.36
C ARG A 272 -12.90 27.21 -14.14
N ASP A 273 -13.89 26.59 -13.48
CA ASP A 273 -14.79 25.64 -14.12
C ASP A 273 -15.62 26.32 -15.22
N LEU A 274 -16.17 27.51 -14.97
CA LEU A 274 -16.88 28.29 -15.95
C LEU A 274 -15.99 28.72 -17.12
N ALA A 275 -14.72 29.05 -16.89
CA ALA A 275 -13.78 29.36 -17.96
C ALA A 275 -13.50 28.14 -18.83
N ARG A 276 -13.24 26.99 -18.19
CA ARG A 276 -13.02 25.69 -18.84
C ARG A 276 -14.22 25.28 -19.70
N ASP A 277 -15.44 25.39 -19.18
CA ASP A 277 -16.67 25.07 -19.94
C ASP A 277 -16.84 25.92 -21.17
N ARG A 278 -16.55 27.23 -21.08
CA ARG A 278 -16.57 28.13 -22.24
C ARG A 278 -15.55 27.76 -23.32
N GLU A 279 -14.35 27.39 -22.93
CA GLU A 279 -13.30 26.97 -23.86
C GLU A 279 -13.62 25.63 -24.52
N LEU A 280 -14.16 24.66 -23.77
CA LEU A 280 -14.63 23.39 -24.34
C LEU A 280 -15.76 23.62 -25.36
N ALA A 281 -16.72 24.49 -25.02
CA ALA A 281 -17.80 24.87 -25.94
C ALA A 281 -17.27 25.55 -27.20
N ALA A 282 -16.30 26.48 -27.09
CA ALA A 282 -15.65 27.15 -28.22
C ALA A 282 -14.93 26.17 -29.16
N LEU A 283 -14.36 25.06 -28.60
CA LEU A 283 -13.78 23.98 -29.38
C LEU A 283 -14.82 22.99 -29.93
N GLY A 284 -16.11 23.25 -29.68
CA GLY A 284 -17.23 22.44 -30.09
C GLY A 284 -17.44 21.17 -29.28
N TRP A 285 -16.84 21.07 -28.10
CA TRP A 285 -17.06 19.95 -27.20
C TRP A 285 -18.35 20.12 -26.39
N LEU A 286 -19.12 19.04 -26.30
CA LEU A 286 -20.25 18.93 -25.38
C LEU A 286 -19.84 18.07 -24.19
N VAL A 287 -20.08 18.58 -22.98
CA VAL A 287 -19.78 17.87 -21.72
C VAL A 287 -21.09 17.52 -21.03
N LEU A 288 -21.31 16.23 -20.80
CA LEU A 288 -22.39 15.73 -19.95
C LEU A 288 -21.81 15.49 -18.56
N ARG A 289 -22.52 15.92 -17.51
CA ARG A 289 -22.16 15.64 -16.12
C ARG A 289 -23.22 14.77 -15.49
N PHE A 290 -22.77 13.70 -14.83
CA PHE A 290 -23.62 12.80 -14.07
C PHE A 290 -23.13 12.73 -12.64
N THR A 291 -24.07 12.77 -11.71
CA THR A 291 -23.78 12.65 -10.29
C THR A 291 -23.56 11.18 -9.89
N TYR A 292 -23.00 10.99 -8.69
CA TYR A 292 -22.90 9.66 -8.07
C TYR A 292 -24.27 8.95 -8.03
N ALA A 293 -25.32 9.69 -7.70
CA ALA A 293 -26.67 9.14 -7.62
C ALA A 293 -27.18 8.64 -8.97
N ASP A 294 -26.93 9.37 -10.06
CA ASP A 294 -27.36 8.99 -11.41
C ASP A 294 -26.71 7.67 -11.83
N VAL A 295 -25.39 7.57 -11.67
CA VAL A 295 -24.61 6.40 -12.11
C VAL A 295 -24.93 5.16 -11.29
N LEU A 296 -25.18 5.30 -9.97
CA LEU A 296 -25.49 4.17 -9.10
C LEU A 296 -26.93 3.69 -9.20
N ARG A 297 -27.90 4.62 -9.28
CA ARG A 297 -29.33 4.29 -9.23
C ARG A 297 -29.84 3.83 -10.56
N ASP A 298 -29.39 4.46 -11.66
CA ASP A 298 -29.91 4.15 -12.99
C ASP A 298 -28.81 4.26 -14.07
N PRO A 299 -27.87 3.31 -14.11
CA PRO A 299 -26.83 3.28 -15.14
C PRO A 299 -27.40 3.08 -16.55
N GLU A 300 -28.63 2.56 -16.69
CA GLU A 300 -29.29 2.38 -17.99
C GLU A 300 -29.73 3.72 -18.57
N SER A 301 -30.34 4.58 -17.77
CA SER A 301 -30.73 5.93 -18.19
C SER A 301 -29.51 6.76 -18.58
N VAL A 302 -28.41 6.67 -17.78
CA VAL A 302 -27.15 7.33 -18.13
C VAL A 302 -26.62 6.84 -19.47
N ARG A 303 -26.61 5.51 -19.71
CA ARG A 303 -26.21 4.92 -21.00
C ARG A 303 -27.05 5.43 -22.16
N ALA A 304 -28.37 5.37 -21.98
CA ALA A 304 -29.32 5.82 -23.02
C ALA A 304 -29.09 7.28 -23.40
N LYS A 305 -28.91 8.15 -22.40
CA LYS A 305 -28.65 9.57 -22.63
C LYS A 305 -27.32 9.82 -23.35
N VAL A 306 -26.26 9.16 -22.93
CA VAL A 306 -24.93 9.28 -23.59
C VAL A 306 -25.02 8.81 -25.05
N LEU A 307 -25.68 7.68 -25.33
CA LEU A 307 -25.86 7.17 -26.69
C LEU A 307 -26.70 8.08 -27.59
N GLU A 308 -27.78 8.64 -27.06
CA GLU A 308 -28.62 9.62 -27.77
C GLU A 308 -27.79 10.82 -28.22
N VAL A 309 -27.04 11.41 -27.25
CA VAL A 309 -26.22 12.59 -27.52
C VAL A 309 -25.06 12.25 -28.46
N TYR A 310 -24.39 11.11 -28.26
CA TYR A 310 -23.32 10.65 -29.15
C TYR A 310 -23.77 10.54 -30.59
N ARG A 311 -24.92 9.90 -30.86
CA ARG A 311 -25.50 9.76 -32.22
C ARG A 311 -25.84 11.09 -32.83
N THR A 312 -26.49 11.98 -32.08
CA THR A 312 -26.87 13.33 -32.51
C THR A 312 -25.61 14.15 -32.89
N ARG A 313 -24.57 14.10 -32.06
CA ARG A 313 -23.31 14.81 -32.32
C ARG A 313 -22.60 14.30 -33.57
N LEU A 314 -22.53 12.98 -33.77
CA LEU A 314 -21.94 12.41 -34.97
C LEU A 314 -22.69 12.83 -36.23
N ALA A 315 -24.05 12.87 -36.20
CA ALA A 315 -24.86 13.32 -37.34
C ALA A 315 -24.59 14.80 -37.63
N GLN A 316 -24.53 15.64 -36.62
CA GLN A 316 -24.23 17.08 -36.79
C GLN A 316 -22.86 17.33 -37.41
N LEU A 317 -21.81 16.65 -36.89
CA LEU A 317 -20.43 16.83 -37.37
C LEU A 317 -20.16 16.26 -38.75
N ARG A 318 -21.00 15.32 -39.24
CA ARG A 318 -20.94 14.81 -40.62
C ARG A 318 -21.68 15.72 -41.62
N ALA A 319 -22.58 16.53 -41.13
CA ALA A 319 -23.38 17.47 -41.97
C ALA A 319 -22.72 18.85 -42.08
N SER A 320 -21.68 19.12 -41.28
CA SER A 320 -20.89 20.36 -41.28
C SER A 320 -19.65 20.21 -42.12
#